data_d3945cbd6bb306d42c9114354842eb12
#
_entry.id   d3945cbd6bb306d42c9114354842eb12
#
_cell.length_a   1.000
_cell.length_b   1.000
_cell.length_c   1.000
_cell.angle_alpha   90.00
_cell.angle_beta   90.00
_cell.angle_gamma   90.00
#
_symmetry.space_group_name_H-M   'P 1'
#
loop_
_entity.id
_entity.type
_entity.pdbx_description
1 polymer ?
#
loop_
_entity_poly.entity_id
_entity_poly.type
_entity_poly.pdbx_seq_one_letter_code
_entity_poly.pdbx_strand_id
1 'polypeptide(L)'
;FMTQAQEIIASEKMQIKEFESTITIPLVDNANNLHILAISSNILTDKNLIHIKYDSSSGNIGYQKIGNPPEHTVKEVVGHRVTTDNNIELFFHRKGISEFTVYTIGGEQATARLVNMKLKKEKVVQYISDHNEFSMLTVQRNSSILNLYTFNGESFEVLKFDLTNDRFYDDDSKRVPLSELFTNLNTTTIIPDLPNKIMTYGKKVKIYPKKDTITITFNNNKNGTRIVHLDRRNGNATTDFVPLPTQKFADNISLSLKTNAFILDNTIYSLVFSKSLMVLDITDLSNKQSINQLEFSPDEEITFLSSKTSELPIGPISITSSN
;
A
#
# COMPACT_ATOMS: atom_id res chain seq x y z
N PHE A 1 20.88 12.78 16.29
CA PHE A 1 19.47 12.44 16.00
C PHE A 1 18.66 12.99 17.14
N MET A 2 17.92 14.07 16.92
CA MET A 2 16.90 14.53 17.87
C MET A 2 15.71 13.58 17.71
N THR A 3 15.46 12.75 18.70
CA THR A 3 14.15 12.09 18.85
C THR A 3 13.16 13.21 19.13
N GLN A 4 12.36 13.60 18.15
CA GLN A 4 11.18 14.41 18.43
C GLN A 4 10.30 13.59 19.37
N ALA A 5 10.16 14.04 20.61
CA ALA A 5 9.18 13.48 21.52
C ALA A 5 7.80 13.67 20.88
N GLN A 6 7.05 12.58 20.76
CA GLN A 6 5.66 12.68 20.33
C GLN A 6 4.90 13.47 21.41
N GLU A 7 4.37 14.62 21.06
CA GLU A 7 3.50 15.38 21.92
C GLU A 7 2.06 14.85 21.77
N ILE A 8 1.43 14.58 22.90
CA ILE A 8 0.00 14.23 22.92
C ILE A 8 -0.78 15.52 22.78
N ILE A 9 -1.27 15.79 21.55
CA ILE A 9 -2.07 17.00 21.27
C ILE A 9 -3.54 16.87 21.70
N ALA A 10 -4.05 15.63 21.77
CA ALA A 10 -5.41 15.33 22.19
C ALA A 10 -5.53 13.89 22.71
N SER A 11 -6.41 13.66 23.67
CA SER A 11 -6.69 12.32 24.20
C SER A 11 -8.18 12.18 24.52
N GLU A 12 -8.80 11.12 24.00
CA GLU A 12 -10.20 10.80 24.28
C GLU A 12 -10.33 9.31 24.65
N LYS A 13 -11.16 9.01 25.64
CA LYS A 13 -11.42 7.64 26.10
C LYS A 13 -12.64 7.07 25.41
N MET A 14 -12.44 6.05 24.58
CA MET A 14 -13.53 5.23 24.04
C MET A 14 -13.71 3.96 24.86
N GLN A 15 -14.97 3.64 25.24
CA GLN A 15 -15.31 2.33 25.78
C GLN A 15 -15.50 1.35 24.62
N ILE A 16 -14.49 0.52 24.39
CA ILE A 16 -14.56 -0.62 23.46
C ILE A 16 -14.91 -1.84 24.31
N LYS A 17 -16.02 -2.51 24.01
CA LYS A 17 -16.38 -3.74 24.71
C LYS A 17 -15.42 -4.87 24.32
N GLU A 18 -15.11 -5.76 25.27
CA GLU A 18 -14.37 -6.99 24.99
C GLU A 18 -15.03 -7.74 23.83
N PHE A 19 -14.23 -8.23 22.87
CA PHE A 19 -14.65 -8.89 21.60
C PHE A 19 -15.10 -7.97 20.45
N GLU A 20 -14.91 -6.67 20.52
CA GLU A 20 -15.10 -5.78 19.36
C GLU A 20 -13.80 -5.63 18.57
N SER A 21 -13.84 -5.95 17.28
CA SER A 21 -12.79 -5.54 16.36
C SER A 21 -13.07 -4.10 15.91
N THR A 22 -12.09 -3.23 16.01
CA THR A 22 -12.21 -1.83 15.59
C THR A 22 -11.26 -1.54 14.45
N ILE A 23 -11.79 -1.01 13.36
CA ILE A 23 -11.00 -0.44 12.27
C ILE A 23 -10.99 1.07 12.48
N THR A 24 -9.82 1.66 12.56
CA THR A 24 -9.65 3.12 12.65
C THR A 24 -9.11 3.66 11.34
N ILE A 25 -9.70 4.74 10.84
CA ILE A 25 -9.31 5.44 9.62
C ILE A 25 -9.01 6.88 10.00
N PRO A 26 -7.74 7.25 10.17
CA PRO A 26 -7.35 8.64 10.33
C PRO A 26 -7.35 9.33 8.97
N LEU A 27 -7.83 10.56 8.92
CA LEU A 27 -7.78 11.42 7.74
C LEU A 27 -7.75 12.90 8.15
N VAL A 28 -7.26 13.75 7.27
CA VAL A 28 -7.21 15.19 7.47
C VAL A 28 -8.09 15.83 6.40
N ASP A 29 -8.92 16.83 6.76
CA ASP A 29 -9.76 17.56 5.83
C ASP A 29 -9.02 18.76 5.19
N ASN A 30 -9.67 19.44 4.25
CA ASN A 30 -9.08 20.60 3.55
C ASN A 30 -8.83 21.81 4.48
N ALA A 31 -9.39 21.81 5.68
CA ALA A 31 -9.16 22.82 6.72
C ALA A 31 -8.11 22.38 7.75
N ASN A 32 -7.39 21.30 7.49
CA ASN A 32 -6.41 20.66 8.39
C ASN A 32 -6.99 20.11 9.70
N ASN A 33 -8.29 19.84 9.77
CA ASN A 33 -8.85 19.15 10.91
C ASN A 33 -8.54 17.64 10.81
N LEU A 34 -8.18 17.03 11.94
CA LEU A 34 -7.98 15.59 12.01
C LEU A 34 -9.34 14.90 12.29
N HIS A 35 -9.66 13.94 11.47
CA HIS A 35 -10.80 13.07 11.67
C HIS A 35 -10.32 11.64 11.93
N ILE A 36 -10.95 10.99 12.90
CA ILE A 36 -10.74 9.56 13.16
C ILE A 36 -12.10 8.89 13.05
N LEU A 37 -12.24 8.02 12.05
CA LEU A 37 -13.44 7.20 11.92
C LEU A 37 -13.14 5.85 12.53
N ALA A 38 -13.90 5.48 13.54
CA ALA A 38 -13.80 4.18 14.19
C ALA A 38 -15.03 3.34 13.86
N ILE A 39 -14.81 2.20 13.22
CA ILE A 39 -15.85 1.24 12.88
C ILE A 39 -15.68 0.05 13.81
N SER A 40 -16.57 -0.09 14.78
CA SER A 40 -16.60 -1.24 15.66
C SER A 40 -17.54 -2.31 15.10
N SER A 41 -17.11 -3.56 15.13
CA SER A 41 -17.95 -4.69 14.78
C SER A 41 -17.95 -5.69 15.93
N ASN A 42 -19.13 -5.97 16.48
CA ASN A 42 -19.32 -7.13 17.33
C ASN A 42 -19.72 -8.33 16.46
N ILE A 43 -19.24 -9.52 16.78
CA ILE A 43 -19.56 -10.75 16.04
C ILE A 43 -21.07 -11.04 16.00
N LEU A 44 -21.82 -10.50 16.96
CA LEU A 44 -23.24 -10.79 17.21
C LEU A 44 -24.20 -9.61 17.00
N THR A 45 -23.71 -8.39 16.79
CA THR A 45 -24.56 -7.19 16.76
C THR A 45 -24.08 -6.14 15.76
N ASP A 46 -24.86 -5.09 15.63
CA ASP A 46 -24.70 -3.98 14.71
C ASP A 46 -23.31 -3.32 14.76
N LYS A 47 -22.81 -2.97 13.59
CA LYS A 47 -21.60 -2.16 13.47
C LYS A 47 -21.91 -0.71 13.82
N ASN A 48 -21.10 -0.13 14.67
CA ASN A 48 -21.18 1.27 15.01
C ASN A 48 -20.10 2.06 14.27
N LEU A 49 -20.49 3.14 13.64
CA LEU A 49 -19.58 4.13 13.09
C LEU A 49 -19.51 5.32 14.03
N ILE A 50 -18.32 5.60 14.49
CA ILE A 50 -18.01 6.70 15.39
C ILE A 50 -17.09 7.65 14.62
N HIS A 51 -17.40 8.92 14.68
CA HIS A 51 -16.61 9.99 14.11
C HIS A 51 -16.07 10.88 15.24
N ILE A 52 -14.77 11.00 15.31
CA ILE A 52 -14.06 11.92 16.19
C ILE A 52 -13.42 12.97 15.29
N LYS A 53 -13.68 14.24 15.58
CA LYS A 53 -13.07 15.37 14.88
C LYS A 53 -12.24 16.18 15.86
N TYR A 54 -10.98 16.41 15.56
CA TYR A 54 -10.15 17.40 16.19
C TYR A 54 -10.10 18.64 15.30
N ASP A 55 -10.59 19.77 15.80
CA ASP A 55 -10.54 21.06 15.12
C ASP A 55 -9.20 21.71 15.39
N SER A 56 -8.38 21.85 14.36
CA SER A 56 -7.01 22.37 14.46
C SER A 56 -6.96 23.85 14.84
N SER A 57 -8.02 24.62 14.55
CA SER A 57 -8.08 26.05 14.82
C SER A 57 -8.47 26.38 16.26
N SER A 58 -9.35 25.58 16.85
CA SER A 58 -9.87 25.79 18.21
C SER A 58 -9.26 24.84 19.24
N GLY A 59 -8.62 23.76 18.80
CA GLY A 59 -8.16 22.68 19.67
C GLY A 59 -9.26 21.79 20.23
N ASN A 60 -10.50 21.98 19.82
CA ASN A 60 -11.64 21.23 20.34
C ASN A 60 -11.75 19.83 19.73
N ILE A 61 -12.17 18.88 20.56
CA ILE A 61 -12.52 17.52 20.11
C ILE A 61 -14.01 17.39 20.09
N GLY A 62 -14.56 17.06 18.90
CA GLY A 62 -15.95 16.66 18.73
C GLY A 62 -16.06 15.15 18.63
N TYR A 63 -17.10 14.60 19.23
CA TYR A 63 -17.41 13.17 19.16
C TYR A 63 -18.85 12.99 18.68
N GLN A 64 -19.05 12.13 17.70
CA GLN A 64 -20.35 11.85 17.14
C GLN A 64 -20.49 10.36 16.83
N LYS A 65 -21.57 9.75 17.31
CA LYS A 65 -22.03 8.44 16.85
C LYS A 65 -22.90 8.63 15.61
N ILE A 66 -22.41 8.19 14.44
CA ILE A 66 -23.09 8.39 13.15
C ILE A 66 -24.18 7.33 12.91
N GLY A 67 -24.27 6.32 13.77
CA GLY A 67 -25.21 5.21 13.62
C GLY A 67 -24.62 4.01 12.90
N ASN A 68 -25.50 3.10 12.50
CA ASN A 68 -25.09 1.87 11.83
C ASN A 68 -25.00 2.11 10.32
N PRO A 69 -23.88 1.81 9.67
CA PRO A 69 -23.87 1.74 8.22
C PRO A 69 -24.90 0.68 7.78
N PRO A 70 -25.57 0.86 6.62
CA PRO A 70 -26.60 -0.05 6.14
C PRO A 70 -26.16 -1.52 6.15
N GLU A 71 -26.98 -2.44 6.69
CA GLU A 71 -26.63 -3.84 6.95
C GLU A 71 -26.06 -4.60 5.73
N HIS A 72 -26.56 -4.30 4.53
CA HIS A 72 -26.11 -4.97 3.32
C HIS A 72 -24.75 -4.48 2.81
N THR A 73 -24.21 -3.43 3.40
CA THR A 73 -22.98 -2.77 2.92
C THR A 73 -21.73 -3.19 3.67
N VAL A 74 -21.88 -3.93 4.74
CA VAL A 74 -20.81 -4.06 5.70
C VAL A 74 -20.06 -5.36 5.54
N LYS A 75 -19.10 -5.42 4.58
CA LYS A 75 -18.03 -6.40 4.74
C LYS A 75 -16.65 -5.75 4.85
N GLU A 76 -16.30 -4.76 4.06
CA GLU A 76 -15.00 -4.09 4.18
C GLU A 76 -15.10 -2.63 3.74
N VAL A 77 -14.55 -1.72 4.54
CA VAL A 77 -14.18 -0.40 4.08
C VAL A 77 -12.92 -0.57 3.24
N VAL A 78 -13.01 -0.23 1.97
CA VAL A 78 -11.90 -0.39 1.02
C VAL A 78 -11.18 0.91 0.72
N GLY A 79 -11.75 2.05 1.14
CA GLY A 79 -11.12 3.34 0.98
C GLY A 79 -11.98 4.50 1.46
N HIS A 80 -11.41 5.67 1.34
CA HIS A 80 -12.03 6.94 1.75
C HIS A 80 -11.53 8.09 0.87
N ARG A 81 -12.24 9.22 0.91
CA ARG A 81 -11.78 10.52 0.43
C ARG A 81 -12.46 11.66 1.18
N VAL A 82 -11.88 12.85 1.10
CA VAL A 82 -12.51 14.10 1.52
C VAL A 82 -13.00 14.84 0.28
N THR A 83 -14.25 15.28 0.27
CA THR A 83 -14.80 16.08 -0.85
C THR A 83 -14.37 17.54 -0.75
N THR A 84 -14.58 18.30 -1.80
CA THR A 84 -14.35 19.77 -1.80
C THR A 84 -15.15 20.50 -0.72
N ASP A 85 -16.32 19.97 -0.37
CA ASP A 85 -17.20 20.53 0.67
C ASP A 85 -16.86 20.01 2.08
N ASN A 86 -15.68 19.40 2.26
CA ASN A 86 -15.22 18.80 3.50
C ASN A 86 -16.10 17.66 4.04
N ASN A 87 -16.93 17.05 3.19
CA ASN A 87 -17.59 15.81 3.55
C ASN A 87 -16.62 14.63 3.42
N ILE A 88 -16.77 13.64 4.29
CA ILE A 88 -15.98 12.42 4.24
C ILE A 88 -16.80 11.36 3.50
N GLU A 89 -16.24 10.75 2.47
CA GLU A 89 -16.84 9.61 1.82
C GLU A 89 -16.04 8.33 2.15
N LEU A 90 -16.75 7.31 2.66
CA LEU A 90 -16.24 5.96 2.87
C LEU A 90 -16.76 5.04 1.78
N PHE A 91 -15.87 4.26 1.20
CA PHE A 91 -16.19 3.30 0.17
C PHE A 91 -16.23 1.89 0.76
N PHE A 92 -17.42 1.28 0.66
CA PHE A 92 -17.61 -0.11 1.06
C PHE A 92 -17.77 -0.97 -0.17
N HIS A 93 -17.03 -2.05 -0.22
CA HIS A 93 -17.12 -3.03 -1.31
C HIS A 93 -17.40 -4.42 -0.77
N ARG A 94 -18.38 -5.09 -1.38
CA ARG A 94 -18.68 -6.48 -1.10
C ARG A 94 -17.97 -7.37 -2.13
N LYS A 95 -17.11 -8.25 -1.64
CA LYS A 95 -16.38 -9.20 -2.52
C LYS A 95 -17.34 -10.00 -3.40
N GLY A 96 -17.10 -9.99 -4.71
CA GLY A 96 -17.91 -10.70 -5.70
C GLY A 96 -19.14 -9.96 -6.21
N ILE A 97 -19.41 -8.73 -5.74
CA ILE A 97 -20.46 -7.85 -6.22
C ILE A 97 -19.85 -6.69 -6.99
N SER A 98 -20.44 -6.35 -8.13
CA SER A 98 -20.04 -5.22 -8.97
C SER A 98 -20.68 -3.91 -8.47
N GLU A 99 -20.64 -3.65 -7.16
CA GLU A 99 -21.34 -2.54 -6.54
C GLU A 99 -20.55 -2.02 -5.35
N PHE A 100 -20.40 -0.70 -5.29
CA PHE A 100 -19.89 0.02 -4.13
C PHE A 100 -21.03 0.68 -3.39
N THR A 101 -20.96 0.70 -2.07
CA THR A 101 -21.73 1.64 -1.29
C THR A 101 -20.82 2.78 -0.89
N VAL A 102 -21.20 3.98 -1.26
CA VAL A 102 -20.55 5.22 -0.84
C VAL A 102 -21.35 5.80 0.32
N TYR A 103 -20.70 5.91 1.46
CA TYR A 103 -21.27 6.45 2.68
C TYR A 103 -20.68 7.82 2.91
N THR A 104 -21.52 8.86 2.77
CA THR A 104 -21.11 10.26 2.88
C THR A 104 -21.46 10.79 4.26
N ILE A 105 -20.48 11.30 4.97
CA ILE A 105 -20.59 11.93 6.28
C ILE A 105 -20.43 13.44 6.08
N GLY A 106 -21.51 14.18 6.28
CA GLY A 106 -21.56 15.63 6.20
C GLY A 106 -22.25 16.21 7.43
N GLY A 107 -21.50 16.96 8.25
CA GLY A 107 -22.04 17.51 9.49
C GLY A 107 -22.56 16.43 10.44
N GLU A 108 -23.81 16.55 10.87
CA GLU A 108 -24.47 15.61 11.79
C GLU A 108 -25.17 14.43 11.09
N GLN A 109 -25.20 14.42 9.78
CA GLN A 109 -25.93 13.42 8.99
C GLN A 109 -24.99 12.60 8.15
N ALA A 110 -25.39 11.35 7.93
CA ALA A 110 -24.74 10.49 6.97
C ALA A 110 -25.76 9.91 5.99
N THR A 111 -25.37 9.83 4.75
CA THR A 111 -26.18 9.26 3.67
C THR A 111 -25.44 8.14 2.98
N ALA A 112 -26.18 7.16 2.48
CA ALA A 112 -25.61 6.04 1.72
C ALA A 112 -26.19 6.01 0.31
N ARG A 113 -25.34 5.74 -0.68
CA ARG A 113 -25.77 5.50 -2.06
C ARG A 113 -25.03 4.35 -2.68
N LEU A 114 -25.67 3.70 -3.62
CA LEU A 114 -25.09 2.59 -4.39
C LEU A 114 -24.48 3.12 -5.69
N VAL A 115 -23.27 2.67 -5.98
CA VAL A 115 -22.58 2.98 -7.24
C VAL A 115 -22.25 1.67 -7.93
N ASN A 116 -22.91 1.44 -9.06
CA ASN A 116 -22.71 0.24 -9.85
C ASN A 116 -21.41 0.30 -10.62
N MET A 117 -20.63 -0.79 -10.58
CA MET A 117 -19.40 -0.93 -11.32
C MET A 117 -19.25 -2.36 -11.83
N LYS A 118 -19.13 -2.53 -13.15
CA LYS A 118 -18.98 -3.85 -13.76
C LYS A 118 -17.53 -4.12 -14.11
N LEU A 119 -16.85 -4.92 -13.30
CA LEU A 119 -15.52 -5.46 -13.62
C LEU A 119 -15.66 -6.66 -14.56
N LYS A 120 -15.42 -6.43 -15.86
CA LYS A 120 -15.48 -7.50 -16.86
C LYS A 120 -14.11 -8.18 -16.98
N LYS A 121 -13.98 -9.42 -16.48
CA LYS A 121 -12.75 -10.22 -16.54
C LYS A 121 -11.53 -9.53 -15.93
N GLU A 122 -11.74 -8.75 -14.89
CA GLU A 122 -10.69 -8.03 -14.17
C GLU A 122 -10.54 -8.56 -12.75
N LYS A 123 -9.36 -8.34 -12.18
CA LYS A 123 -9.04 -8.60 -10.80
C LYS A 123 -8.64 -7.29 -10.16
N VAL A 124 -9.21 -6.98 -9.00
CA VAL A 124 -8.75 -5.85 -8.19
C VAL A 124 -7.34 -6.13 -7.70
N VAL A 125 -6.45 -5.20 -7.93
CA VAL A 125 -5.07 -5.22 -7.46
C VAL A 125 -4.97 -4.44 -6.15
N GLN A 126 -5.47 -3.20 -6.15
CA GLN A 126 -5.37 -2.30 -5.01
C GLN A 126 -6.46 -1.24 -5.02
N TYR A 127 -6.93 -0.87 -3.83
CA TYR A 127 -7.67 0.36 -3.58
C TYR A 127 -6.70 1.44 -3.12
N ILE A 128 -6.88 2.66 -3.62
CA ILE A 128 -6.01 3.79 -3.37
C ILE A 128 -6.87 4.95 -2.89
N SER A 129 -6.65 5.36 -1.66
CA SER A 129 -7.22 6.58 -1.09
C SER A 129 -6.12 7.63 -1.03
N ASP A 130 -6.35 8.77 -1.65
CA ASP A 130 -5.46 9.90 -1.63
C ASP A 130 -6.32 11.13 -1.33
N HIS A 131 -6.15 11.70 -0.14
CA HIS A 131 -6.89 12.85 0.39
C HIS A 131 -8.28 13.10 -0.26
N ASN A 132 -8.32 13.67 -1.45
CA ASN A 132 -9.53 14.06 -2.17
C ASN A 132 -9.98 13.05 -3.24
N GLU A 133 -9.29 11.94 -3.39
CA GLU A 133 -9.55 10.98 -4.45
C GLU A 133 -9.62 9.55 -3.92
N PHE A 134 -10.54 8.79 -4.47
CA PHE A 134 -10.59 7.35 -4.30
C PHE A 134 -10.47 6.69 -5.67
N SER A 135 -9.53 5.77 -5.80
CA SER A 135 -9.28 5.03 -7.03
C SER A 135 -9.14 3.53 -6.75
N MET A 136 -9.34 2.74 -7.78
CA MET A 136 -9.16 1.30 -7.75
C MET A 136 -8.31 0.88 -8.96
N LEU A 137 -7.16 0.28 -8.69
CA LEU A 137 -6.30 -0.32 -9.70
C LEU A 137 -6.75 -1.77 -9.92
N THR A 138 -6.96 -2.14 -11.18
CA THR A 138 -7.30 -3.51 -11.59
C THR A 138 -6.34 -4.01 -12.66
N VAL A 139 -6.31 -5.33 -12.85
CA VAL A 139 -5.60 -5.98 -13.95
C VAL A 139 -6.56 -6.88 -14.72
N GLN A 140 -6.53 -6.85 -16.04
CA GLN A 140 -7.30 -7.78 -16.86
C GLN A 140 -6.73 -9.21 -16.72
N ARG A 141 -7.60 -10.18 -16.57
CA ARG A 141 -7.18 -11.60 -16.43
C ARG A 141 -6.42 -12.08 -17.65
N ASN A 142 -5.33 -12.82 -17.42
CA ASN A 142 -4.43 -13.37 -18.44
C ASN A 142 -3.88 -12.28 -19.39
N SER A 143 -3.61 -11.10 -18.87
CA SER A 143 -3.21 -9.94 -19.66
C SER A 143 -2.20 -9.08 -18.90
N SER A 144 -1.54 -8.18 -19.63
CA SER A 144 -0.70 -7.10 -19.08
C SER A 144 -1.36 -5.73 -19.23
N ILE A 145 -2.67 -5.66 -19.15
CA ILE A 145 -3.45 -4.42 -19.19
C ILE A 145 -3.91 -4.09 -17.77
N LEU A 146 -3.58 -2.88 -17.31
CA LEU A 146 -4.07 -2.32 -16.07
C LEU A 146 -5.17 -1.29 -16.35
N ASN A 147 -6.15 -1.21 -15.47
CA ASN A 147 -7.15 -0.13 -15.50
C ASN A 147 -7.16 0.55 -14.12
N LEU A 148 -7.16 1.87 -14.14
CA LEU A 148 -7.36 2.71 -12.96
C LEU A 148 -8.76 3.31 -13.04
N TYR A 149 -9.59 2.93 -12.11
CA TYR A 149 -10.94 3.47 -11.94
C TYR A 149 -10.90 4.55 -10.89
N THR A 150 -11.19 5.79 -11.27
CA THR A 150 -11.21 6.94 -10.36
C THR A 150 -12.63 7.40 -10.16
N PHE A 151 -13.02 7.59 -8.90
CA PHE A 151 -14.37 8.02 -8.55
C PHE A 151 -14.51 9.54 -8.70
N ASN A 152 -15.38 9.99 -9.61
CA ASN A 152 -15.60 11.42 -9.89
C ASN A 152 -16.68 12.09 -9.02
N GLY A 153 -17.30 11.38 -8.11
CA GLY A 153 -18.41 11.86 -7.27
C GLY A 153 -19.74 11.18 -7.60
N GLU A 154 -19.94 10.64 -8.78
CA GLU A 154 -21.17 9.95 -9.21
C GLU A 154 -20.90 8.53 -9.69
N SER A 155 -19.83 8.35 -10.46
CA SER A 155 -19.46 7.11 -11.11
C SER A 155 -17.94 6.93 -11.13
N PHE A 156 -17.48 5.83 -11.70
CA PHE A 156 -16.06 5.59 -11.91
C PHE A 156 -15.67 5.90 -13.37
N GLU A 157 -14.71 6.76 -13.54
CA GLU A 157 -13.99 6.96 -14.81
C GLU A 157 -12.85 5.96 -14.90
N VAL A 158 -12.53 5.49 -16.12
CA VAL A 158 -11.49 4.49 -16.32
C VAL A 158 -10.37 5.03 -17.20
N LEU A 159 -9.15 4.82 -16.72
CA LEU A 159 -7.92 5.07 -17.46
C LEU A 159 -7.22 3.73 -17.71
N LYS A 160 -6.94 3.41 -18.98
CA LYS A 160 -6.33 2.15 -19.39
C LYS A 160 -4.83 2.32 -19.62
N PHE A 161 -4.02 1.38 -19.11
CA PHE A 161 -2.59 1.28 -19.32
C PHE A 161 -2.28 -0.04 -20.01
N ASP A 162 -1.76 0.02 -21.23
CA ASP A 162 -1.47 -1.16 -22.04
C ASP A 162 0.02 -1.49 -22.01
N LEU A 163 0.36 -2.57 -21.32
CA LEU A 163 1.72 -3.07 -21.14
C LEU A 163 1.93 -4.41 -21.88
N THR A 164 1.12 -4.72 -22.87
CA THR A 164 1.16 -6.02 -23.59
C THR A 164 2.44 -6.23 -24.36
N ASN A 165 3.13 -5.17 -24.76
CA ASN A 165 4.43 -5.22 -25.42
C ASN A 165 5.60 -5.42 -24.46
N ASP A 166 5.38 -5.21 -23.15
CA ASP A 166 6.40 -5.39 -22.13
C ASP A 166 6.57 -6.86 -21.73
N ARG A 167 7.74 -7.15 -21.19
CA ARG A 167 8.09 -8.51 -20.75
C ARG A 167 8.14 -8.58 -19.24
N PHE A 168 7.30 -9.42 -18.67
CA PHE A 168 7.28 -9.71 -17.24
C PHE A 168 7.71 -11.16 -17.00
N TYR A 169 8.35 -11.40 -15.86
CA TYR A 169 8.90 -12.72 -15.52
C TYR A 169 8.51 -13.08 -14.08
N ASP A 170 8.19 -14.33 -13.86
CA ASP A 170 7.97 -14.90 -12.54
C ASP A 170 9.30 -15.26 -11.83
N ASP A 171 9.20 -15.88 -10.67
CA ASP A 171 10.35 -16.28 -9.84
C ASP A 171 11.26 -17.33 -10.51
N ASP A 172 10.71 -18.10 -11.45
CA ASP A 172 11.43 -19.12 -12.23
C ASP A 172 12.01 -18.56 -13.54
N SER A 173 11.94 -17.23 -13.72
CA SER A 173 12.36 -16.52 -14.93
C SER A 173 11.55 -16.91 -16.18
N LYS A 174 10.35 -17.44 -15.98
CA LYS A 174 9.40 -17.71 -17.05
C LYS A 174 8.63 -16.45 -17.38
N ARG A 175 8.47 -16.17 -18.68
CA ARG A 175 7.63 -15.07 -19.14
C ARG A 175 6.17 -15.33 -18.82
N VAL A 176 5.53 -14.39 -18.14
CA VAL A 176 4.13 -14.46 -17.72
C VAL A 176 3.40 -13.14 -18.01
N PRO A 177 2.08 -13.14 -18.17
CA PRO A 177 1.33 -11.89 -18.20
C PRO A 177 1.37 -11.20 -16.84
N LEU A 178 1.31 -9.88 -16.84
CA LEU A 178 1.36 -9.05 -15.64
C LEU A 178 0.34 -9.48 -14.56
N SER A 179 -0.84 -9.94 -14.99
CA SER A 179 -1.91 -10.40 -14.11
C SER A 179 -1.53 -11.56 -13.17
N GLU A 180 -0.54 -12.37 -13.55
CA GLU A 180 -0.06 -13.49 -12.73
C GLU A 180 0.86 -13.03 -11.59
N LEU A 181 1.51 -11.88 -11.73
CA LEU A 181 2.41 -11.34 -10.71
C LEU A 181 1.66 -10.72 -9.54
N PHE A 182 0.43 -10.24 -9.76
CA PHE A 182 -0.39 -9.68 -8.68
C PHE A 182 -1.08 -10.80 -7.90
N THR A 183 -0.56 -11.11 -6.74
CA THR A 183 -1.19 -12.03 -5.78
C THR A 183 -1.40 -11.33 -4.44
N ASN A 184 -2.44 -11.69 -3.70
CA ASN A 184 -2.71 -11.10 -2.39
C ASN A 184 -1.57 -11.33 -1.39
N LEU A 185 -0.82 -12.43 -1.56
CA LEU A 185 0.33 -12.75 -0.71
C LEU A 185 1.57 -11.92 -1.05
N ASN A 186 1.72 -11.48 -2.29
CA ASN A 186 2.94 -10.82 -2.79
C ASN A 186 2.79 -9.33 -3.11
N THR A 187 1.58 -8.79 -3.05
CA THR A 187 1.30 -7.39 -3.41
C THR A 187 1.04 -6.55 -2.16
N THR A 188 1.58 -5.35 -2.14
CA THR A 188 1.35 -4.37 -1.07
C THR A 188 1.41 -2.94 -1.60
N THR A 189 0.83 -2.02 -0.85
CA THR A 189 0.96 -0.57 -1.07
C THR A 189 1.94 0.02 -0.06
N ILE A 190 2.81 0.86 -0.54
CA ILE A 190 3.74 1.65 0.26
C ILE A 190 3.29 3.10 0.21
N ILE A 191 2.98 3.65 1.37
CA ILE A 191 2.67 5.07 1.54
C ILE A 191 3.85 5.67 2.28
N PRO A 192 4.68 6.53 1.63
CA PRO A 192 5.94 7.00 2.19
C PRO A 192 5.80 7.70 3.54
N ASP A 193 4.75 8.49 3.71
CA ASP A 193 4.54 9.34 4.90
C ASP A 193 3.82 8.63 6.05
N LEU A 194 3.48 7.35 5.88
CA LEU A 194 2.81 6.55 6.91
C LEU A 194 3.70 5.39 7.37
N PRO A 195 3.65 5.04 8.67
CA PRO A 195 4.35 3.86 9.16
C PRO A 195 3.78 2.61 8.53
N ASN A 196 4.55 1.98 7.66
CA ASN A 196 4.19 0.71 7.04
C ASN A 196 4.57 -0.45 7.97
N LYS A 197 3.75 -1.50 8.01
CA LYS A 197 4.09 -2.71 8.77
C LYS A 197 5.35 -3.36 8.20
N ILE A 198 6.24 -3.86 9.04
CA ILE A 198 7.51 -4.50 8.62
C ILE A 198 7.28 -5.60 7.58
N MET A 199 6.25 -6.44 7.76
CA MET A 199 5.90 -7.50 6.80
C MET A 199 5.54 -6.97 5.40
N THR A 200 5.13 -5.71 5.29
CA THR A 200 4.80 -5.04 4.03
C THR A 200 6.04 -4.92 3.13
N TYR A 201 7.19 -4.63 3.72
CA TYR A 201 8.45 -4.47 2.97
C TYR A 201 8.96 -5.78 2.37
N GLY A 202 8.61 -6.93 2.91
CA GLY A 202 8.98 -8.25 2.38
C GLY A 202 8.24 -8.68 1.11
N LYS A 203 7.19 -7.96 0.71
CA LYS A 203 6.41 -8.29 -0.50
C LYS A 203 7.21 -8.02 -1.78
N LYS A 204 7.02 -8.87 -2.80
CA LYS A 204 7.73 -8.76 -4.08
C LYS A 204 7.16 -7.69 -5.00
N VAL A 205 5.87 -7.44 -4.91
CA VAL A 205 5.19 -6.40 -5.70
C VAL A 205 4.81 -5.27 -4.75
N LYS A 206 5.34 -4.08 -5.02
CA LYS A 206 5.05 -2.88 -4.22
C LYS A 206 4.46 -1.79 -5.11
N ILE A 207 3.39 -1.18 -4.63
CA ILE A 207 2.66 -0.11 -5.30
C ILE A 207 2.90 1.16 -4.52
N TYR A 208 3.41 2.18 -5.19
CA TYR A 208 3.72 3.50 -4.62
C TYR A 208 2.80 4.52 -5.28
N PRO A 209 1.61 4.77 -4.71
CA PRO A 209 0.71 5.78 -5.25
C PRO A 209 1.24 7.17 -4.93
N LYS A 210 1.21 8.04 -5.93
CA LYS A 210 1.42 9.48 -5.84
C LYS A 210 0.28 10.18 -6.59
N LYS A 211 0.12 11.47 -6.35
CA LYS A 211 -0.96 12.28 -6.95
C LYS A 211 -1.09 12.06 -8.46
N ASP A 212 -0.01 12.21 -9.21
CA ASP A 212 -0.02 12.16 -10.67
C ASP A 212 0.48 10.83 -11.25
N THR A 213 1.05 9.97 -10.44
CA THR A 213 1.69 8.72 -10.89
C THR A 213 1.47 7.58 -9.93
N ILE A 214 1.43 6.36 -10.46
CA ILE A 214 1.55 5.15 -9.66
C ILE A 214 2.81 4.44 -10.13
N THR A 215 3.76 4.23 -9.21
CA THR A 215 4.94 3.40 -9.49
C THR A 215 4.73 2.02 -8.92
N ILE A 216 5.07 0.98 -9.68
CA ILE A 216 4.93 -0.42 -9.25
C ILE A 216 6.27 -1.12 -9.45
N THR A 217 6.80 -1.75 -8.40
CA THR A 217 8.00 -2.59 -8.50
C THR A 217 7.65 -4.07 -8.49
N PHE A 218 8.35 -4.83 -9.32
CA PHE A 218 8.25 -6.29 -9.40
C PHE A 218 9.63 -6.89 -9.14
N ASN A 219 9.78 -7.55 -7.99
CA ASN A 219 11.01 -8.21 -7.54
C ASN A 219 10.97 -9.74 -7.79
N ASN A 220 10.17 -10.17 -8.74
CA ASN A 220 10.04 -11.59 -9.09
C ASN A 220 11.23 -12.09 -9.92
N ASN A 221 11.84 -11.22 -10.72
CA ASN A 221 13.00 -11.60 -11.54
C ASN A 221 14.27 -11.60 -10.69
N LYS A 222 15.02 -12.73 -10.72
CA LYS A 222 16.31 -12.87 -10.02
C LYS A 222 17.40 -11.93 -10.52
N ASN A 223 17.29 -11.45 -11.77
CA ASN A 223 18.30 -10.61 -12.40
C ASN A 223 18.09 -9.11 -12.18
N GLY A 224 16.91 -8.71 -11.73
CA GLY A 224 16.62 -7.28 -11.54
C GLY A 224 15.19 -6.99 -11.13
N THR A 225 14.99 -5.75 -10.74
CA THR A 225 13.67 -5.19 -10.44
C THR A 225 13.09 -4.54 -11.68
N ARG A 226 11.90 -5.00 -12.09
CA ARG A 226 11.10 -4.30 -13.10
C ARG A 226 10.31 -3.20 -12.41
N ILE A 227 10.33 -2.00 -12.96
CA ILE A 227 9.58 -0.85 -12.49
C ILE A 227 8.58 -0.46 -13.57
N VAL A 228 7.35 -0.21 -13.18
CA VAL A 228 6.28 0.30 -14.05
C VAL A 228 5.84 1.65 -13.50
N HIS A 229 5.81 2.65 -14.35
CA HIS A 229 5.30 3.98 -14.05
C HIS A 229 4.02 4.21 -14.84
N LEU A 230 2.94 4.53 -14.15
CA LEU A 230 1.62 4.82 -14.72
C LEU A 230 1.35 6.31 -14.53
N ASP A 231 1.22 7.06 -15.63
CA ASP A 231 0.81 8.49 -15.58
C ASP A 231 -0.71 8.56 -15.47
N ARG A 232 -1.20 8.99 -14.32
CA ARG A 232 -2.64 9.08 -13.99
C ARG A 232 -3.38 10.17 -14.77
N ARG A 233 -2.68 11.08 -15.45
CA ARG A 233 -3.28 12.19 -16.19
C ARG A 233 -3.65 11.82 -17.62
N ASN A 234 -2.90 10.90 -18.23
CA ASN A 234 -3.01 10.64 -19.67
C ASN A 234 -3.09 9.16 -20.05
N GLY A 235 -2.92 8.24 -19.10
CA GLY A 235 -2.94 6.79 -19.35
C GLY A 235 -1.66 6.24 -19.97
N ASN A 236 -0.58 7.00 -20.01
CA ASN A 236 0.70 6.51 -20.48
C ASN A 236 1.34 5.60 -19.41
N ALA A 237 1.96 4.53 -19.88
CA ALA A 237 2.74 3.65 -19.05
C ALA A 237 4.15 3.51 -19.61
N THR A 238 5.15 3.53 -18.74
CA THR A 238 6.55 3.25 -19.08
C THR A 238 7.11 2.18 -18.18
N THR A 239 8.09 1.45 -18.66
CA THR A 239 8.75 0.41 -17.88
C THR A 239 10.24 0.61 -17.84
N ASP A 240 10.82 0.40 -16.66
CA ASP A 240 12.23 0.41 -16.41
C ASP A 240 12.70 -0.93 -15.84
N PHE A 241 14.01 -1.17 -15.94
CA PHE A 241 14.65 -2.32 -15.36
C PHE A 241 15.94 -1.90 -14.65
N VAL A 242 16.04 -2.26 -13.37
CA VAL A 242 17.24 -2.03 -12.56
C VAL A 242 17.85 -3.41 -12.28
N PRO A 243 19.07 -3.68 -12.79
CA PRO A 243 19.75 -4.94 -12.56
C PRO A 243 20.10 -5.09 -11.07
N LEU A 244 20.08 -6.32 -10.57
CA LEU A 244 20.54 -6.66 -9.23
C LEU A 244 22.03 -7.02 -9.27
N PRO A 245 22.81 -6.78 -8.19
CA PRO A 245 24.24 -7.08 -8.10
C PRO A 245 24.51 -8.59 -7.92
N THR A 246 23.87 -9.43 -8.74
CA THR A 246 23.93 -10.89 -8.62
C THR A 246 25.29 -11.48 -8.98
N GLN A 247 26.12 -10.76 -9.74
CA GLN A 247 27.47 -11.19 -10.07
C GLN A 247 28.39 -11.38 -8.86
N LYS A 248 28.10 -10.68 -7.76
CA LYS A 248 28.83 -10.87 -6.48
C LYS A 248 28.60 -12.25 -5.86
N PHE A 249 27.64 -12.99 -6.36
CA PHE A 249 27.26 -14.31 -5.89
C PHE A 249 27.66 -15.43 -6.87
N ALA A 250 28.47 -15.11 -7.90
CA ALA A 250 28.80 -16.03 -9.00
C ALA A 250 29.45 -17.34 -8.54
N ASP A 251 30.26 -17.30 -7.48
CA ASP A 251 30.93 -18.48 -6.91
C ASP A 251 29.99 -19.40 -6.11
N ASN A 252 28.74 -18.96 -5.86
CA ASN A 252 27.75 -19.64 -5.05
C ASN A 252 26.43 -19.89 -5.79
N ILE A 253 26.48 -20.20 -7.09
CA ILE A 253 25.33 -20.35 -8.02
C ILE A 253 24.28 -21.39 -7.56
N SER A 254 24.67 -22.33 -6.67
CA SER A 254 23.72 -23.31 -6.10
C SER A 254 22.83 -22.78 -4.96
N LEU A 255 23.09 -21.56 -4.48
CA LEU A 255 22.33 -20.99 -3.37
C LEU A 255 21.08 -20.26 -3.89
N SER A 256 19.95 -20.53 -3.24
CA SER A 256 18.72 -19.79 -3.50
C SER A 256 18.88 -18.33 -3.05
N LEU A 257 19.24 -17.45 -3.98
CA LEU A 257 19.29 -16.02 -3.74
C LEU A 257 17.89 -15.52 -3.39
N LYS A 258 17.79 -14.70 -2.36
CA LYS A 258 16.60 -13.94 -2.05
C LYS A 258 16.84 -12.47 -2.41
N THR A 259 15.85 -11.86 -3.02
CA THR A 259 15.93 -10.50 -3.52
C THR A 259 14.74 -9.69 -3.06
N ASN A 260 14.98 -8.41 -2.81
CA ASN A 260 13.93 -7.44 -2.55
C ASN A 260 14.40 -6.06 -2.99
N ALA A 261 13.46 -5.16 -3.29
CA ALA A 261 13.79 -3.77 -3.54
C ALA A 261 12.73 -2.84 -2.96
N PHE A 262 13.14 -1.63 -2.66
CA PHE A 262 12.31 -0.59 -2.11
C PHE A 262 12.66 0.74 -2.78
N ILE A 263 11.65 1.54 -3.14
CA ILE A 263 11.85 2.88 -3.67
C ILE A 263 11.52 3.90 -2.58
N LEU A 264 12.47 4.80 -2.34
CA LEU A 264 12.28 6.00 -1.54
C LEU A 264 12.73 7.20 -2.36
N ASP A 265 11.85 8.15 -2.54
CA ASP A 265 12.04 9.31 -3.43
C ASP A 265 12.43 8.88 -4.86
N ASN A 266 13.62 9.24 -5.32
CA ASN A 266 14.14 8.85 -6.63
C ASN A 266 15.23 7.78 -6.55
N THR A 267 15.30 7.06 -5.45
CA THR A 267 16.35 6.07 -5.19
C THR A 267 15.74 4.70 -4.98
N ILE A 268 16.30 3.67 -5.60
CA ILE A 268 15.97 2.28 -5.35
C ILE A 268 17.04 1.64 -4.49
N TYR A 269 16.59 1.01 -3.42
CA TYR A 269 17.39 0.20 -2.50
C TYR A 269 17.17 -1.27 -2.85
N SER A 270 18.15 -1.91 -3.44
CA SER A 270 18.07 -3.29 -3.90
C SER A 270 18.86 -4.21 -2.99
N LEU A 271 18.19 -5.16 -2.35
CA LEU A 271 18.78 -6.12 -1.43
C LEU A 271 18.86 -7.50 -2.10
N VAL A 272 20.06 -8.07 -2.12
CA VAL A 272 20.31 -9.45 -2.53
C VAL A 272 21.03 -10.16 -1.39
N PHE A 273 20.55 -11.33 -1.01
CA PHE A 273 21.22 -12.08 0.05
C PHE A 273 21.17 -13.60 -0.14
N SER A 274 22.23 -14.23 0.36
CA SER A 274 22.44 -15.66 0.49
C SER A 274 22.73 -16.02 1.95
N LYS A 275 23.15 -17.25 2.20
CA LYS A 275 23.61 -17.64 3.53
C LYS A 275 24.97 -17.02 3.91
N SER A 276 25.78 -16.62 2.92
CA SER A 276 27.18 -16.20 3.15
C SER A 276 27.43 -14.73 2.86
N LEU A 277 26.49 -14.03 2.20
CA LEU A 277 26.69 -12.66 1.78
C LEU A 277 25.36 -11.95 1.64
N MET A 278 25.30 -10.70 2.10
CA MET A 278 24.22 -9.74 1.83
C MET A 278 24.82 -8.54 1.10
N VAL A 279 24.16 -8.12 0.03
CA VAL A 279 24.55 -6.92 -0.74
C VAL A 279 23.34 -5.98 -0.78
N LEU A 280 23.54 -4.75 -0.35
CA LEU A 280 22.60 -3.65 -0.51
C LEU A 280 23.18 -2.69 -1.56
N ASP A 281 22.50 -2.60 -2.69
CA ASP A 281 22.83 -1.65 -3.75
C ASP A 281 21.85 -0.48 -3.74
N ILE A 282 22.38 0.73 -3.78
CA ILE A 282 21.64 1.98 -3.75
C ILE A 282 21.84 2.65 -5.11
N THR A 283 20.75 2.72 -5.89
CA THR A 283 20.81 3.19 -7.30
C THR A 283 19.90 4.40 -7.49
N ASP A 284 20.40 5.46 -8.13
CA ASP A 284 19.61 6.60 -8.57
C ASP A 284 18.78 6.21 -9.80
N LEU A 285 17.45 6.37 -9.70
CA LEU A 285 16.51 6.03 -10.77
C LEU A 285 16.57 6.98 -11.97
N SER A 286 17.06 8.20 -11.81
CA SER A 286 17.14 9.18 -12.92
C SER A 286 18.18 8.80 -13.96
N ASN A 287 19.31 8.27 -13.53
CA ASN A 287 20.44 7.92 -14.39
C ASN A 287 20.79 6.42 -14.36
N LYS A 288 20.13 5.65 -13.47
CA LYS A 288 20.33 4.20 -13.26
C LYS A 288 21.77 3.84 -12.84
N GLN A 289 22.47 4.77 -12.17
CA GLN A 289 23.79 4.54 -11.65
C GLN A 289 23.76 4.18 -10.18
N SER A 290 24.56 3.19 -9.80
CA SER A 290 24.77 2.86 -8.39
C SER A 290 25.46 4.02 -7.68
N ILE A 291 24.81 4.55 -6.66
CA ILE A 291 25.34 5.61 -5.79
C ILE A 291 26.28 4.99 -4.76
N ASN A 292 25.90 3.84 -4.23
CA ASN A 292 26.64 3.14 -3.19
C ASN A 292 26.27 1.65 -3.17
N GLN A 293 27.23 0.82 -2.77
CA GLN A 293 27.02 -0.61 -2.58
C GLN A 293 27.67 -1.04 -1.26
N LEU A 294 26.86 -1.67 -0.41
CA LEU A 294 27.30 -2.17 0.88
C LEU A 294 27.22 -3.70 0.88
N GLU A 295 28.27 -4.34 1.39
CA GLU A 295 28.40 -5.79 1.47
C GLU A 295 28.54 -6.18 2.96
N PHE A 296 27.85 -7.22 3.37
CA PHE A 296 27.89 -7.71 4.75
C PHE A 296 28.06 -9.24 4.76
N SER A 297 29.05 -9.70 5.49
CA SER A 297 29.22 -11.11 5.81
C SER A 297 28.33 -11.49 7.02
N PRO A 298 28.07 -12.79 7.27
CA PRO A 298 27.24 -13.24 8.39
C PRO A 298 27.76 -12.81 9.76
N ASP A 299 29.08 -12.66 9.89
CA ASP A 299 29.75 -12.35 11.16
C ASP A 299 29.95 -10.84 11.36
N GLU A 300 29.47 -10.03 10.41
CA GLU A 300 29.67 -8.58 10.43
C GLU A 300 28.46 -7.88 11.06
N GLU A 301 28.73 -6.94 11.97
CA GLU A 301 27.68 -6.15 12.59
C GLU A 301 27.16 -5.07 11.61
N ILE A 302 25.85 -5.04 11.41
CA ILE A 302 25.21 -4.02 10.60
C ILE A 302 25.00 -2.76 11.43
N THR A 303 25.98 -1.88 11.44
CA THR A 303 26.05 -0.70 12.35
C THR A 303 25.01 0.39 12.06
N PHE A 304 24.40 0.44 10.88
CA PHE A 304 23.38 1.42 10.56
C PHE A 304 21.95 1.01 10.96
N LEU A 305 21.76 -0.21 11.46
CA LEU A 305 20.46 -0.61 11.98
C LEU A 305 20.18 0.06 13.32
N SER A 306 19.03 0.70 13.45
CA SER A 306 18.62 1.38 14.68
C SER A 306 18.19 0.44 15.81
N SER A 307 18.02 -0.85 15.52
CA SER A 307 17.65 -1.90 16.48
C SER A 307 18.69 -3.01 16.48
N LYS A 308 18.96 -3.59 17.65
CA LYS A 308 19.78 -4.80 17.74
C LYS A 308 19.15 -5.91 16.90
N THR A 309 19.96 -6.55 16.06
CA THR A 309 19.56 -7.80 15.39
C THR A 309 19.29 -8.83 16.47
N SER A 310 18.09 -9.40 16.53
CA SER A 310 17.82 -10.52 17.43
C SER A 310 18.42 -11.77 16.80
N GLU A 311 19.39 -12.37 17.45
CA GLU A 311 19.84 -13.72 17.15
C GLU A 311 18.69 -14.69 17.47
N LEU A 312 18.09 -15.27 16.44
CA LEU A 312 17.25 -16.44 16.63
C LEU A 312 18.16 -17.68 16.73
N PRO A 313 17.90 -18.60 17.65
CA PRO A 313 18.79 -19.75 17.95
C PRO A 313 18.85 -20.80 16.84
N ILE A 314 18.37 -20.50 15.62
CA ILE A 314 18.36 -21.44 14.51
C ILE A 314 18.88 -20.76 13.24
N GLY A 315 20.20 -20.78 13.08
CA GLY A 315 20.89 -20.44 11.81
C GLY A 315 21.42 -19.02 11.73
N PRO A 316 22.45 -18.80 10.90
CA PRO A 316 23.07 -17.50 10.74
C PRO A 316 22.11 -16.57 10.00
N ILE A 317 21.95 -15.38 10.53
CA ILE A 317 21.23 -14.21 10.01
C ILE A 317 19.93 -14.57 9.29
N SER A 318 18.86 -14.76 10.02
CA SER A 318 17.55 -14.54 9.46
C SER A 318 17.16 -13.10 9.78
N ILE A 319 17.06 -12.23 8.77
CA ILE A 319 16.26 -11.02 8.88
C ILE A 319 14.82 -11.52 8.97
N THR A 320 14.42 -11.98 10.12
CA THR A 320 13.05 -12.33 10.41
C THR A 320 12.39 -11.05 10.87
N SER A 321 11.35 -10.62 10.15
CA SER A 321 10.36 -9.74 10.71
C SER A 321 9.92 -10.37 12.03
N SER A 322 10.23 -9.72 13.15
CA SER A 322 9.61 -10.07 14.42
C SER A 322 8.09 -9.92 14.27
N ASN A 323 7.36 -10.96 14.58
CA ASN A 323 5.92 -10.95 14.72
C ASN A 323 5.46 -9.88 15.72
#